data_40e5c223ec79160a18873307e5c41f85
#
_entry.id   40e5c223ec79160a18873307e5c41f85
#
_cell.length_a   1.000
_cell.length_b   1.000
_cell.length_c   1.000
_cell.angle_alpha   90.00
_cell.angle_beta   90.00
_cell.angle_gamma   90.00
#
_symmetry.space_group_name_H-M   'P 1'
#
loop_
_entity.id
_entity.type
_entity.pdbx_description
1 polymer ?
#
loop_
_entity_poly.entity_id
_entity_poly.type
_entity_poly.pdbx_seq_one_letter_code
_entity_poly.pdbx_strand_id
1 'polypeptide(L)'
;FIAHTIPDLVNVVATVAVILVIFFSLDVWLTVVCLAVVVISLFLQFSNFMGKRAREFMSIYYDAQEKMSASAVQYVRGMPVVKIFGQSVRSFRQFNAEIQAYKTFALKCCDTYQNGMIAFTVLLNSMVTFILPMGILLLQASPQSLSLAVVWLFFIIMGPGMASPVYKLTFLGGNTRDINEGVNRIDRILEK
;
A
#
# COMPACT_ATOMS: atom_id res chain seq x y z
N PHE A 1 -19.70 -2.43 -1.91
CA PHE A 1 -18.29 -2.53 -2.27
C PHE A 1 -18.01 -1.93 -3.64
N ILE A 2 -18.67 -2.40 -4.68
CA ILE A 2 -18.59 -1.90 -6.07
C ILE A 2 -18.86 -0.39 -6.15
N ALA A 3 -19.81 0.11 -5.34
CA ALA A 3 -20.21 1.52 -5.32
C ALA A 3 -19.09 2.50 -4.87
N HIS A 4 -18.08 2.03 -4.14
CA HIS A 4 -16.98 2.88 -3.68
C HIS A 4 -15.68 2.63 -4.44
N THR A 5 -15.39 1.39 -4.81
CA THR A 5 -14.11 1.03 -5.45
C THR A 5 -14.03 1.51 -6.90
N ILE A 6 -15.14 1.44 -7.66
CA ILE A 6 -15.15 1.90 -9.05
C ILE A 6 -14.99 3.43 -9.15
N PRO A 7 -15.75 4.26 -8.41
CA PRO A 7 -15.53 5.70 -8.41
C PRO A 7 -14.13 6.11 -7.96
N ASP A 8 -13.58 5.43 -6.95
CA ASP A 8 -12.21 5.69 -6.48
C ASP A 8 -11.17 5.39 -7.55
N LEU A 9 -11.30 4.27 -8.27
CA LEU A 9 -10.40 3.91 -9.36
C LEU A 9 -10.48 4.93 -10.49
N VAL A 10 -11.69 5.31 -10.92
CA VAL A 10 -11.90 6.30 -11.96
C VAL A 10 -11.32 7.65 -11.56
N ASN A 11 -11.54 8.07 -10.31
CA ASN A 11 -11.02 9.33 -9.80
C ASN A 11 -9.49 9.33 -9.78
N VAL A 12 -8.83 8.25 -9.33
CA VAL A 12 -7.38 8.14 -9.32
C VAL A 12 -6.80 8.20 -10.73
N VAL A 13 -7.36 7.43 -11.66
CA VAL A 13 -6.92 7.42 -13.06
C VAL A 13 -7.11 8.78 -13.72
N ALA A 14 -8.27 9.39 -13.54
CA ALA A 14 -8.56 10.72 -14.07
C ALA A 14 -7.61 11.79 -13.50
N THR A 15 -7.38 11.76 -12.19
CA THR A 15 -6.47 12.72 -11.51
C THR A 15 -5.04 12.58 -12.04
N VAL A 16 -4.53 11.35 -12.16
CA VAL A 16 -3.19 11.10 -12.70
C VAL A 16 -3.10 11.58 -14.15
N ALA A 17 -4.09 11.26 -14.97
CA ALA A 17 -4.12 11.68 -16.38
C ALA A 17 -4.10 13.21 -16.52
N VAL A 18 -4.93 13.93 -15.76
CA VAL A 18 -4.98 15.40 -15.77
C VAL A 18 -3.65 16.00 -15.31
N ILE A 19 -3.05 15.50 -14.22
CA ILE A 19 -1.76 15.99 -13.74
C ILE A 19 -0.67 15.78 -14.80
N LEU A 20 -0.64 14.61 -15.44
CA LEU A 20 0.34 14.33 -16.51
C LEU A 20 0.17 15.24 -17.71
N VAL A 21 -1.06 15.47 -18.16
CA VAL A 21 -1.33 16.40 -19.27
C VAL A 21 -0.83 17.82 -18.94
N ILE A 22 -1.13 18.32 -17.74
CA ILE A 22 -0.66 19.64 -17.29
C ILE A 22 0.88 19.67 -17.23
N PHE A 23 1.52 18.67 -16.62
CA PHE A 23 2.97 18.64 -16.47
C PHE A 23 3.67 18.58 -17.83
N PHE A 24 3.22 17.73 -18.75
CA PHE A 24 3.79 17.66 -20.10
C PHE A 24 3.57 18.94 -20.91
N SER A 25 2.50 19.68 -20.68
CA SER A 25 2.26 20.96 -21.36
C SER A 25 3.17 22.10 -20.86
N LEU A 26 3.69 21.98 -19.64
CA LEU A 26 4.56 22.98 -19.01
C LEU A 26 6.03 22.77 -19.34
N ASP A 27 6.56 21.60 -19.01
CA ASP A 27 7.97 21.24 -19.28
C ASP A 27 8.15 19.71 -19.32
N VAL A 28 8.74 19.23 -20.41
CA VAL A 28 8.95 17.78 -20.63
C VAL A 28 10.01 17.21 -19.71
N TRP A 29 11.12 17.93 -19.47
CA TRP A 29 12.24 17.44 -18.68
C TRP A 29 11.89 17.29 -17.21
N LEU A 30 11.25 18.30 -16.63
CA LEU A 30 10.77 18.24 -15.25
C LEU A 30 9.71 17.13 -15.06
N THR A 31 8.83 16.95 -16.05
CA THR A 31 7.83 15.88 -16.04
C THR A 31 8.46 14.50 -16.07
N VAL A 32 9.49 14.29 -16.92
CA VAL A 32 10.21 13.02 -17.01
C VAL A 32 10.89 12.69 -15.67
N VAL A 33 11.47 13.68 -15.00
CA VAL A 33 12.05 13.48 -13.65
C VAL A 33 10.99 13.04 -12.66
N CYS A 34 9.83 13.71 -12.60
CA CYS A 34 8.72 13.32 -11.72
C CYS A 34 8.23 11.90 -12.03
N LEU A 35 8.05 11.58 -13.31
CA LEU A 35 7.64 10.24 -13.76
C LEU A 35 8.67 9.17 -13.39
N ALA A 36 9.96 9.44 -13.58
CA ALA A 36 11.02 8.50 -13.21
C ALA A 36 10.97 8.18 -11.71
N VAL A 37 10.80 9.18 -10.85
CA VAL A 37 10.68 8.98 -9.39
C VAL A 37 9.46 8.11 -9.07
N VAL A 38 8.29 8.38 -9.69
CA VAL A 38 7.08 7.58 -9.48
C VAL A 38 7.27 6.15 -9.95
N VAL A 39 7.81 5.93 -11.15
CA VAL A 39 8.03 4.59 -11.70
C VAL A 39 9.02 3.79 -10.87
N ILE A 40 10.14 4.39 -10.46
CA ILE A 40 11.14 3.74 -9.63
C ILE A 40 10.53 3.39 -8.26
N SER A 41 9.79 4.29 -7.64
CA SER A 41 9.15 4.04 -6.34
C SER A 41 8.12 2.90 -6.43
N LEU A 42 7.29 2.86 -7.48
CA LEU A 42 6.36 1.77 -7.72
C LEU A 42 7.09 0.45 -7.99
N PHE A 43 8.16 0.46 -8.76
CA PHE A 43 8.96 -0.73 -9.02
C PHE A 43 9.54 -1.32 -7.74
N LEU A 44 10.08 -0.49 -6.84
CA LEU A 44 10.58 -0.92 -5.54
C LEU A 44 9.47 -1.51 -4.67
N GLN A 45 8.29 -0.90 -4.68
CA GLN A 45 7.13 -1.39 -3.95
C GLN A 45 6.66 -2.76 -4.47
N PHE A 46 6.46 -2.90 -5.78
CA PHE A 46 5.94 -4.12 -6.36
C PHE A 46 6.95 -5.26 -6.43
N SER A 47 8.25 -4.97 -6.52
CA SER A 47 9.31 -5.97 -6.54
C SER A 47 9.21 -6.97 -5.39
N ASN A 48 8.85 -6.50 -4.20
CA ASN A 48 8.68 -7.35 -3.02
C ASN A 48 7.34 -8.11 -2.97
N PHE A 49 6.32 -7.65 -3.72
CA PHE A 49 4.97 -8.24 -3.71
C PHE A 49 4.70 -9.27 -4.81
N MET A 50 5.52 -9.34 -5.87
CA MET A 50 5.23 -10.15 -7.06
C MET A 50 5.77 -11.59 -7.02
N GLY A 51 6.47 -12.01 -5.95
CA GLY A 51 7.03 -13.37 -5.83
C GLY A 51 6.01 -14.43 -5.43
N LYS A 52 6.21 -15.70 -5.86
CA LYS A 52 5.43 -16.86 -5.36
C LYS A 52 5.52 -16.97 -3.83
N ARG A 53 6.69 -16.69 -3.25
CA ARG A 53 6.92 -16.65 -1.81
C ARG A 53 6.03 -15.64 -1.08
N ALA A 54 5.78 -14.48 -1.70
CA ALA A 54 4.93 -13.45 -1.10
C ALA A 54 3.46 -13.91 -0.99
N ARG A 55 2.96 -14.66 -1.99
CA ARG A 55 1.60 -15.22 -1.97
C ARG A 55 1.44 -16.30 -0.91
N GLU A 56 2.39 -17.25 -0.83
CA GLU A 56 2.39 -18.29 0.19
C GLU A 56 2.47 -17.69 1.60
N PHE A 57 3.30 -16.67 1.76
CA PHE A 57 3.46 -16.00 3.05
C PHE A 57 2.18 -15.26 3.49
N MET A 58 1.49 -14.59 2.58
CA MET A 58 0.21 -13.93 2.86
C MET A 58 -0.90 -14.96 3.16
N SER A 59 -0.94 -16.11 2.49
CA SER A 59 -1.88 -17.17 2.83
C SER A 59 -1.68 -17.65 4.27
N ILE A 60 -0.44 -17.91 4.67
CA ILE A 60 -0.12 -18.32 6.06
C ILE A 60 -0.52 -17.24 7.08
N TYR A 61 -0.32 -15.97 6.74
CA TYR A 61 -0.74 -14.85 7.59
C TYR A 61 -2.25 -14.82 7.79
N TYR A 62 -3.04 -14.94 6.70
CA TYR A 62 -4.50 -14.96 6.79
C TYR A 62 -5.02 -16.20 7.53
N ASP A 63 -4.40 -17.37 7.34
CA ASP A 63 -4.75 -18.59 8.07
C ASP A 63 -4.50 -18.45 9.57
N ALA A 64 -3.40 -17.80 9.96
CA ALA A 64 -3.09 -17.52 11.36
C ALA A 64 -4.08 -16.52 11.98
N GLN A 65 -4.50 -15.50 11.22
CA GLN A 65 -5.51 -14.54 11.62
C GLN A 65 -6.87 -15.21 11.82
N GLU A 66 -7.26 -16.11 10.91
CA GLU A 66 -8.50 -16.87 11.01
C GLU A 66 -8.53 -17.76 12.25
N LYS A 67 -7.47 -18.54 12.49
CA LYS A 67 -7.32 -19.37 13.68
C LYS A 67 -7.41 -18.57 14.96
N MET A 68 -6.73 -17.43 15.02
CA MET A 68 -6.82 -16.53 16.18
C MET A 68 -8.25 -16.01 16.38
N SER A 69 -8.92 -15.58 15.31
CA SER A 69 -10.29 -15.06 15.37
C SER A 69 -11.29 -16.15 15.79
N ALA A 70 -11.18 -17.36 15.24
CA ALA A 70 -12.01 -18.51 15.61
C ALA A 70 -11.81 -18.88 17.10
N SER A 71 -10.54 -18.91 17.54
CA SER A 71 -10.19 -19.19 18.94
C SER A 71 -10.72 -18.10 19.90
N ALA A 72 -10.69 -16.83 19.48
CA ALA A 72 -11.29 -15.73 20.26
C ALA A 72 -12.81 -15.89 20.44
N VAL A 73 -13.51 -16.17 19.34
CA VAL A 73 -14.97 -16.43 19.38
C VAL A 73 -15.30 -17.63 20.27
N GLN A 74 -14.54 -18.72 20.11
CA GLN A 74 -14.73 -19.93 20.91
C GLN A 74 -14.46 -19.67 22.40
N TYR A 75 -13.41 -18.89 22.72
CA TYR A 75 -13.09 -18.48 24.08
C TYR A 75 -14.24 -17.67 24.72
N VAL A 76 -14.75 -16.65 24.01
CA VAL A 76 -15.84 -15.80 24.51
C VAL A 76 -17.13 -16.61 24.70
N ARG A 77 -17.51 -17.45 23.73
CA ARG A 77 -18.72 -18.30 23.81
C ARG A 77 -18.59 -19.38 24.88
N GLY A 78 -17.39 -19.91 25.08
CA GLY A 78 -17.12 -20.94 26.09
C GLY A 78 -16.96 -20.43 27.53
N MET A 79 -16.82 -19.11 27.73
CA MET A 79 -16.56 -18.51 29.04
C MET A 79 -17.57 -18.89 30.13
N PRO A 80 -18.89 -18.93 29.88
CA PRO A 80 -19.86 -19.34 30.92
C PRO A 80 -19.63 -20.77 31.39
N VAL A 81 -19.37 -21.69 30.45
CA VAL A 81 -19.12 -23.10 30.72
C VAL A 81 -17.79 -23.28 31.46
N VAL A 82 -16.75 -22.59 30.99
CA VAL A 82 -15.41 -22.62 31.59
C VAL A 82 -15.40 -22.12 33.03
N LYS A 83 -16.21 -21.09 33.36
CA LYS A 83 -16.37 -20.61 34.73
C LYS A 83 -17.03 -21.63 35.66
N ILE A 84 -18.03 -22.36 35.15
CA ILE A 84 -18.73 -23.38 35.93
C ILE A 84 -17.85 -24.58 36.27
N PHE A 85 -17.03 -25.02 35.29
CA PHE A 85 -16.16 -26.21 35.41
C PHE A 85 -14.72 -25.91 35.85
N GLY A 86 -14.35 -24.67 36.12
CA GLY A 86 -13.02 -24.28 36.61
C GLY A 86 -11.88 -24.45 35.58
N GLN A 87 -12.18 -24.68 34.29
CA GLN A 87 -11.20 -24.95 33.23
C GLN A 87 -10.67 -23.68 32.52
N SER A 88 -10.76 -22.53 33.16
CA SER A 88 -10.35 -21.23 32.59
C SER A 88 -8.90 -21.18 32.12
N VAL A 89 -7.97 -21.81 32.86
CA VAL A 89 -6.52 -21.78 32.55
C VAL A 89 -6.19 -22.48 31.25
N ARG A 90 -6.83 -23.62 30.95
CA ARG A 90 -6.55 -24.39 29.71
C ARG A 90 -7.08 -23.66 28.47
N SER A 91 -8.28 -23.15 28.54
CA SER A 91 -8.92 -22.41 27.47
C SER A 91 -8.18 -21.09 27.15
N PHE A 92 -7.75 -20.37 28.20
CA PHE A 92 -6.93 -19.18 28.07
C PHE A 92 -5.56 -19.48 27.46
N ARG A 93 -4.92 -20.59 27.82
CA ARG A 93 -3.60 -20.98 27.32
C ARG A 93 -3.65 -21.26 25.82
N GLN A 94 -4.69 -21.94 25.33
CA GLN A 94 -4.88 -22.19 23.91
C GLN A 94 -5.07 -20.88 23.13
N PHE A 95 -5.95 -20.01 23.60
CA PHE A 95 -6.18 -18.70 22.96
C PHE A 95 -4.91 -17.85 22.95
N ASN A 96 -4.16 -17.82 24.06
CA ASN A 96 -2.89 -17.10 24.11
C ASN A 96 -1.85 -17.68 23.14
N ALA A 97 -1.81 -19.00 22.94
CA ALA A 97 -0.92 -19.63 21.95
C ALA A 97 -1.23 -19.16 20.51
N GLU A 98 -2.53 -19.09 20.14
CA GLU A 98 -2.93 -18.60 18.83
C GLU A 98 -2.61 -17.10 18.63
N ILE A 99 -2.76 -16.29 19.68
CA ILE A 99 -2.34 -14.88 19.64
C ILE A 99 -0.83 -14.76 19.40
N GLN A 100 -0.01 -15.55 20.10
CA GLN A 100 1.45 -15.51 19.94
C GLN A 100 1.87 -16.02 18.55
N ALA A 101 1.20 -17.03 18.02
CA ALA A 101 1.43 -17.50 16.66
C ALA A 101 1.11 -16.41 15.64
N TYR A 102 -0.07 -15.78 15.72
CA TYR A 102 -0.45 -14.66 14.85
C TYR A 102 0.53 -13.49 14.97
N LYS A 103 0.90 -13.09 16.20
CA LYS A 103 1.89 -12.04 16.44
C LYS A 103 3.22 -12.32 15.72
N THR A 104 3.72 -13.55 15.82
CA THR A 104 4.98 -13.95 15.18
C THR A 104 4.90 -13.82 13.67
N PHE A 105 3.81 -14.28 13.07
CA PHE A 105 3.57 -14.14 11.62
C PHE A 105 3.38 -12.69 11.21
N ALA A 106 2.65 -11.90 11.98
CA ALA A 106 2.43 -10.48 11.70
C ALA A 106 3.74 -9.69 11.73
N LEU A 107 4.59 -9.91 12.74
CA LEU A 107 5.90 -9.28 12.82
C LEU A 107 6.81 -9.67 11.65
N LYS A 108 6.82 -10.96 11.28
CA LYS A 108 7.59 -11.44 10.14
C LYS A 108 7.07 -10.87 8.81
N CYS A 109 5.76 -10.69 8.68
CA CYS A 109 5.14 -10.01 7.55
C CYS A 109 5.61 -8.56 7.44
N CYS A 110 5.53 -7.80 8.54
CA CYS A 110 6.03 -6.43 8.59
C CYS A 110 7.51 -6.34 8.23
N ASP A 111 8.36 -7.20 8.81
CA ASP A 111 9.80 -7.22 8.55
C ASP A 111 10.13 -7.53 7.08
N THR A 112 9.36 -8.41 6.46
CA THR A 112 9.54 -8.77 5.04
C THR A 112 9.19 -7.63 4.09
N TYR A 113 8.14 -6.86 4.39
CA TYR A 113 7.61 -5.83 3.48
C TYR A 113 8.03 -4.41 3.82
N GLN A 114 8.53 -4.16 5.04
CA GLN A 114 8.85 -2.80 5.51
C GLN A 114 9.88 -2.08 4.63
N ASN A 115 10.92 -2.76 4.16
CA ASN A 115 11.99 -2.13 3.37
C ASN A 115 11.48 -1.57 2.04
N GLY A 116 10.62 -2.33 1.34
CA GLY A 116 9.99 -1.86 0.11
C GLY A 116 9.03 -0.70 0.35
N MET A 117 8.23 -0.78 1.41
CA MET A 117 7.29 0.27 1.79
C MET A 117 8.01 1.56 2.22
N ILE A 118 9.09 1.44 2.99
CA ILE A 118 9.91 2.58 3.40
C ILE A 118 10.56 3.22 2.18
N ALA A 119 11.21 2.44 1.31
CA ALA A 119 11.85 2.95 0.10
C ALA A 119 10.84 3.67 -0.81
N PHE A 120 9.68 3.06 -1.06
CA PHE A 120 8.58 3.66 -1.80
C PHE A 120 8.13 4.99 -1.20
N THR A 121 7.86 5.00 0.10
CA THR A 121 7.36 6.18 0.81
C THR A 121 8.38 7.31 0.83
N VAL A 122 9.63 7.01 1.13
CA VAL A 122 10.71 8.00 1.18
C VAL A 122 10.96 8.58 -0.21
N LEU A 123 11.08 7.72 -1.23
CA LEU A 123 11.38 8.18 -2.59
C LEU A 123 10.24 9.06 -3.13
N LEU A 124 8.98 8.65 -2.93
CA LEU A 124 7.81 9.37 -3.42
C LEU A 124 7.65 10.75 -2.73
N ASN A 125 7.91 10.82 -1.42
CA ASN A 125 7.84 12.09 -0.68
C ASN A 125 9.07 12.97 -0.88
N SER A 126 10.20 12.42 -1.33
CA SER A 126 11.43 13.17 -1.64
C SER A 126 11.46 13.71 -3.07
N MET A 127 10.31 13.77 -3.77
CA MET A 127 10.22 14.20 -5.17
C MET A 127 10.88 15.57 -5.41
N VAL A 128 10.72 16.52 -4.49
CA VAL A 128 11.33 17.84 -4.56
C VAL A 128 12.86 17.77 -4.66
N THR A 129 13.49 16.81 -3.98
CA THR A 129 14.94 16.62 -4.00
C THR A 129 15.47 16.32 -5.41
N PHE A 130 14.66 15.73 -6.28
CA PHE A 130 15.01 15.43 -7.68
C PHE A 130 14.63 16.58 -8.62
N ILE A 131 13.54 17.29 -8.33
CA ILE A 131 13.09 18.45 -9.11
C ILE A 131 14.06 19.63 -8.97
N LEU A 132 14.62 19.85 -7.77
CA LEU A 132 15.53 20.96 -7.50
C LEU A 132 16.77 20.97 -8.41
N PRO A 133 17.61 19.92 -8.46
CA PRO A 133 18.80 19.94 -9.29
C PRO A 133 18.47 20.03 -10.78
N MET A 134 17.40 19.36 -11.23
CA MET A 134 16.99 19.41 -12.65
C MET A 134 16.57 20.82 -13.05
N GLY A 135 15.79 21.51 -12.21
CA GLY A 135 15.40 22.89 -12.49
C GLY A 135 16.60 23.87 -12.50
N ILE A 136 17.59 23.66 -11.61
CA ILE A 136 18.83 24.46 -11.60
C ILE A 136 19.59 24.26 -12.91
N LEU A 137 19.73 23.01 -13.39
CA LEU A 137 20.40 22.71 -14.67
C LEU A 137 19.69 23.39 -15.84
N LEU A 138 18.36 23.34 -15.89
CA LEU A 138 17.57 23.98 -16.94
C LEU A 138 17.70 25.51 -16.91
N LEU A 139 17.70 26.11 -15.71
CA LEU A 139 17.89 27.56 -15.55
C LEU A 139 19.30 28.01 -15.94
N GLN A 140 20.34 27.20 -15.71
CA GLN A 140 21.69 27.47 -16.17
C GLN A 140 21.80 27.45 -17.69
N ALA A 141 21.03 26.56 -18.35
CA ALA A 141 20.98 26.50 -19.81
C ALA A 141 20.22 27.69 -20.44
N SER A 142 19.31 28.31 -19.67
CA SER A 142 18.50 29.45 -20.14
C SER A 142 18.32 30.52 -19.05
N PRO A 143 19.39 31.28 -18.74
CA PRO A 143 19.45 32.14 -17.55
C PRO A 143 18.44 33.31 -17.50
N GLN A 144 17.86 33.68 -18.64
CA GLN A 144 16.96 34.85 -18.76
C GLN A 144 15.46 34.45 -18.89
N SER A 145 15.10 33.17 -18.81
CA SER A 145 13.71 32.75 -18.95
C SER A 145 12.97 32.77 -17.61
N LEU A 146 12.32 33.90 -17.32
CA LEU A 146 11.43 34.06 -16.17
C LEU A 146 10.30 33.02 -16.18
N SER A 147 9.80 32.65 -17.35
CA SER A 147 8.76 31.63 -17.54
C SER A 147 9.24 30.27 -17.00
N LEU A 148 10.46 29.88 -17.26
CA LEU A 148 11.04 28.60 -16.79
C LEU A 148 11.20 28.58 -15.27
N ALA A 149 11.55 29.68 -14.65
CA ALA A 149 11.62 29.80 -13.20
C ALA A 149 10.24 29.66 -12.55
N VAL A 150 9.21 30.24 -13.14
CA VAL A 150 7.82 30.09 -12.67
C VAL A 150 7.33 28.64 -12.82
N VAL A 151 7.61 28.00 -13.95
CA VAL A 151 7.29 26.57 -14.18
C VAL A 151 8.01 25.70 -13.16
N TRP A 152 9.28 25.94 -12.91
CA TRP A 152 10.04 25.19 -11.90
C TRP A 152 9.46 25.31 -10.50
N LEU A 153 9.09 26.54 -10.06
CA LEU A 153 8.39 26.75 -8.78
C LEU A 153 7.05 26.00 -8.74
N PHE A 154 6.31 26.00 -9.84
CA PHE A 154 5.08 25.24 -9.95
C PHE A 154 5.31 23.73 -9.71
N PHE A 155 6.37 23.15 -10.31
CA PHE A 155 6.72 21.74 -10.10
C PHE A 155 7.15 21.45 -8.66
N ILE A 156 7.85 22.37 -7.98
CA ILE A 156 8.22 22.21 -6.56
C ILE A 156 6.97 22.12 -5.68
N ILE A 157 5.94 22.91 -5.97
CA ILE A 157 4.71 22.97 -5.18
C ILE A 157 3.79 21.79 -5.54
N MET A 158 3.58 21.53 -6.81
CA MET A 158 2.61 20.54 -7.30
C MET A 158 3.18 19.12 -7.43
N GLY A 159 4.49 18.97 -7.61
CA GLY A 159 5.15 17.68 -7.75
C GLY A 159 4.82 16.71 -6.61
N PRO A 160 4.99 17.10 -5.34
CA PRO A 160 4.60 16.26 -4.20
C PRO A 160 3.13 15.87 -4.18
N GLY A 161 2.25 16.65 -4.81
CA GLY A 161 0.83 16.35 -4.96
C GLY A 161 0.55 15.06 -5.74
N MET A 162 1.48 14.61 -6.59
CA MET A 162 1.39 13.32 -7.29
C MET A 162 1.45 12.12 -6.32
N ALA A 163 1.99 12.31 -5.12
CA ALA A 163 2.10 11.22 -4.15
C ALA A 163 0.72 10.68 -3.74
N SER A 164 -0.27 11.54 -3.53
CA SER A 164 -1.60 11.15 -3.06
C SER A 164 -2.32 10.16 -4.01
N PRO A 165 -2.47 10.42 -5.32
CA PRO A 165 -3.09 9.46 -6.23
C PRO A 165 -2.26 8.17 -6.39
N VAL A 166 -0.93 8.25 -6.31
CA VAL A 166 -0.06 7.05 -6.38
C VAL A 166 -0.25 6.17 -5.14
N TYR A 167 -0.35 6.74 -3.95
CA TYR A 167 -0.73 6.00 -2.73
C TYR A 167 -2.08 5.31 -2.87
N LYS A 168 -3.10 6.03 -3.33
CA LYS A 168 -4.43 5.45 -3.54
C LYS A 168 -4.39 4.26 -4.51
N LEU A 169 -3.64 4.38 -5.62
CA LEU A 169 -3.48 3.28 -6.58
C LEU A 169 -2.85 2.03 -5.94
N THR A 170 -1.85 2.22 -5.08
CA THR A 170 -1.16 1.13 -4.38
C THR A 170 -2.10 0.41 -3.40
N PHE A 171 -2.91 1.15 -2.64
CA PHE A 171 -3.87 0.58 -1.69
C PHE A 171 -5.07 -0.08 -2.37
N LEU A 172 -5.54 0.43 -3.52
CA LEU A 172 -6.60 -0.20 -4.31
C LEU A 172 -6.20 -1.62 -4.76
N GLY A 173 -4.95 -1.83 -5.14
CA GLY A 173 -4.43 -3.15 -5.48
C GLY A 173 -4.45 -4.15 -4.31
N GLY A 174 -4.23 -3.69 -3.07
CA GLY A 174 -4.37 -4.48 -1.85
C GLY A 174 -5.83 -4.88 -1.59
N ASN A 175 -6.74 -3.93 -1.61
CA ASN A 175 -8.17 -4.17 -1.38
C ASN A 175 -8.78 -5.17 -2.39
N THR A 176 -8.37 -5.13 -3.65
CA THR A 176 -8.85 -6.06 -4.67
C THR A 176 -8.43 -7.51 -4.36
N ARG A 177 -7.25 -7.70 -3.77
CA ARG A 177 -6.76 -9.02 -3.36
C ARG A 177 -7.57 -9.59 -2.19
N ASP A 178 -7.87 -8.77 -1.19
CA ASP A 178 -8.66 -9.17 -0.02
C ASP A 178 -10.08 -9.59 -0.43
N ILE A 179 -10.64 -8.92 -1.44
CA ILE A 179 -11.96 -9.28 -2.01
C ILE A 179 -11.90 -10.64 -2.70
N ASN A 180 -10.92 -10.86 -3.57
CA ASN A 180 -10.78 -12.14 -4.26
C ASN A 180 -10.61 -13.29 -3.27
N GLU A 181 -9.86 -13.09 -2.20
CA GLU A 181 -9.73 -14.11 -1.16
C GLU A 181 -11.05 -14.34 -0.43
N GLY A 182 -11.83 -13.28 -0.13
CA GLY A 182 -13.16 -13.38 0.45
C GLY A 182 -14.14 -14.16 -0.46
N VAL A 183 -14.15 -13.86 -1.77
CA VAL A 183 -14.99 -14.56 -2.75
C VAL A 183 -14.60 -16.05 -2.84
N ASN A 184 -13.32 -16.36 -2.95
CA ASN A 184 -12.84 -17.75 -3.00
C ASN A 184 -13.20 -18.56 -1.74
N ARG A 185 -13.33 -17.91 -0.59
CA ARG A 185 -13.77 -18.55 0.66
C ARG A 185 -15.27 -18.82 0.67
N ILE A 186 -16.07 -17.92 0.12
CA ILE A 186 -17.52 -18.10 -0.05
C ILE A 186 -17.80 -19.24 -1.03
N ASP A 187 -17.12 -19.25 -2.18
CA ASP A 187 -17.27 -20.31 -3.19
C ASP A 187 -16.94 -21.69 -2.60
N ARG A 188 -15.89 -21.82 -1.82
CA ARG A 188 -15.55 -23.07 -1.10
C ARG A 188 -16.62 -23.54 -0.11
N ILE A 189 -17.46 -22.65 0.39
CA ILE A 189 -18.56 -23.01 1.29
C ILE A 189 -19.79 -23.46 0.47
N LEU A 190 -20.02 -22.84 -0.68
CA LEU A 190 -21.15 -23.13 -1.55
C LEU A 190 -20.96 -24.42 -2.36
N GLU A 191 -19.73 -24.84 -2.62
CA GLU A 191 -19.39 -26.09 -3.32
C GLU A 191 -19.45 -27.35 -2.41
N LYS A 192 -19.69 -27.17 -1.10
CA LYS A 192 -19.92 -28.25 -0.14
C LYS A 192 -21.41 -28.50 0.11
#